data_72dca5c0828b1663d9ab07933de61b7c
#
_entry.id   72dca5c0828b1663d9ab07933de61b7c
#
_cell.length_a   1.000
_cell.length_b   1.000
_cell.length_c   1.000
_cell.angle_alpha   90.00
_cell.angle_beta   90.00
_cell.angle_gamma   90.00
#
_symmetry.space_group_name_H-M   'P 1'
#
loop_
_entity.id
_entity.type
_entity.pdbx_description
1 polymer ?
#
loop_
_entity_poly.entity_id
_entity_poly.type
_entity_poly.pdbx_seq_one_letter_code
_entity_poly.pdbx_strand_id
1 'polypeptide(L)'
;MKWTVAETRKGTRCRVLEGGSGTPVVFFHGAGGLLRDNPFLDGLAQRYHVYAPEWPGYGDSAGDELLEDMLDFALHGWDLVDALGLSRPHLAGHSMGGMIAAEMACLAPRDLGKLVLASPAGLWLDEHPIPDIFALLPYQLAELLFHDPARGQALLTGGADLSDLEALKEFYLGSQRRLAMAGKILFPIPNRRLSKRLYRLAAETLIVWGAADRLIVPAYAARWKALIPGARVEVLDGAAHMLPWEQPEAIIRVLADFLG
;
A
#
# COMPACT_ATOMS: atom_id res chain seq x y z
N MET A 1 -17.64 1.78 5.67
CA MET A 1 -17.45 1.37 4.26
C MET A 1 -18.10 0.01 4.01
N LYS A 2 -18.32 -0.42 2.77
CA LYS A 2 -18.93 -1.72 2.39
C LYS A 2 -18.02 -2.48 1.42
N TRP A 3 -18.13 -3.79 1.40
CA TRP A 3 -17.45 -4.62 0.42
C TRP A 3 -18.27 -4.73 -0.86
N THR A 4 -17.62 -4.48 -2.00
CA THR A 4 -18.13 -4.70 -3.35
C THR A 4 -17.16 -5.62 -4.11
N VAL A 5 -17.44 -5.91 -5.36
CA VAL A 5 -16.60 -6.76 -6.22
C VAL A 5 -16.38 -6.06 -7.55
N ALA A 6 -15.14 -6.01 -8.01
CA ALA A 6 -14.75 -5.59 -9.34
C ALA A 6 -14.20 -6.79 -10.12
N GLU A 7 -14.70 -6.97 -11.35
CA GLU A 7 -14.19 -7.96 -12.29
C GLU A 7 -13.46 -7.25 -13.42
N THR A 8 -12.18 -7.58 -13.62
CA THR A 8 -11.35 -6.94 -14.63
C THR A 8 -11.45 -7.68 -15.96
N ARG A 9 -11.09 -7.01 -17.04
CA ARG A 9 -11.04 -7.62 -18.38
C ARG A 9 -10.04 -8.79 -18.50
N LYS A 10 -9.04 -8.85 -17.59
CA LYS A 10 -8.07 -9.95 -17.51
C LYS A 10 -8.67 -11.20 -16.85
N GLY A 11 -9.86 -11.09 -16.24
CA GLY A 11 -10.57 -12.19 -15.58
C GLY A 11 -10.29 -12.31 -14.09
N THR A 12 -9.61 -11.36 -13.48
CA THR A 12 -9.46 -11.31 -12.01
C THR A 12 -10.75 -10.81 -11.38
N ARG A 13 -11.04 -11.32 -10.18
CA ARG A 13 -12.20 -10.94 -9.38
C ARG A 13 -11.70 -10.40 -8.03
N CYS A 14 -11.78 -9.08 -7.84
CA CYS A 14 -11.24 -8.41 -6.66
C CYS A 14 -12.33 -7.90 -5.75
N ARG A 15 -12.19 -8.16 -4.45
CA ARG A 15 -12.97 -7.46 -3.43
C ARG A 15 -12.48 -6.01 -3.34
N VAL A 16 -13.41 -5.09 -3.16
CA VAL A 16 -13.13 -3.67 -3.01
C VAL A 16 -13.84 -3.15 -1.78
N LEU A 17 -13.12 -2.62 -0.82
CA LEU A 17 -13.71 -1.89 0.29
C LEU A 17 -14.03 -0.47 -0.19
N GLU A 18 -15.32 -0.15 -0.31
CA GLU A 18 -15.81 1.08 -0.93
C GLU A 18 -16.62 1.91 0.07
N GLY A 19 -16.49 3.24 0.02
CA GLY A 19 -17.30 4.14 0.83
C GLY A 19 -17.04 5.61 0.55
N GLY A 20 -17.92 6.45 1.09
CA GLY A 20 -17.88 7.89 0.90
C GLY A 20 -18.52 8.37 -0.39
N SER A 21 -18.20 9.61 -0.78
CA SER A 21 -18.69 10.25 -1.99
C SER A 21 -17.75 11.38 -2.43
N GLY A 22 -17.96 11.93 -3.61
CA GLY A 22 -17.12 13.03 -4.14
C GLY A 22 -15.96 12.54 -4.99
N THR A 23 -14.81 13.19 -4.87
CA THR A 23 -13.63 12.88 -5.69
C THR A 23 -13.12 11.45 -5.43
N PRO A 24 -12.91 10.62 -6.48
CA PRO A 24 -12.48 9.24 -6.31
C PRO A 24 -11.01 9.15 -5.89
N VAL A 25 -10.75 8.35 -4.86
CA VAL A 25 -9.43 7.97 -4.37
C VAL A 25 -9.31 6.45 -4.38
N VAL A 26 -8.37 5.91 -5.13
CA VAL A 26 -8.05 4.48 -5.11
C VAL A 26 -6.85 4.26 -4.20
N PHE A 27 -7.02 3.46 -3.14
CA PHE A 27 -5.98 3.14 -2.18
C PHE A 27 -5.46 1.72 -2.36
N PHE A 28 -4.18 1.58 -2.63
CA PHE A 28 -3.50 0.31 -2.77
C PHE A 28 -2.73 -0.06 -1.49
N HIS A 29 -3.07 -1.21 -0.92
CA HIS A 29 -2.50 -1.71 0.33
C HIS A 29 -1.07 -2.25 0.18
N GLY A 30 -0.34 -2.35 1.30
CA GLY A 30 0.97 -2.97 1.37
C GLY A 30 0.95 -4.50 1.37
N ALA A 31 2.11 -5.12 1.58
CA ALA A 31 2.28 -6.58 1.56
C ALA A 31 1.41 -7.34 2.57
N GLY A 32 1.01 -6.70 3.66
CA GLY A 32 0.14 -7.30 4.68
C GLY A 32 -1.34 -7.39 4.32
N GLY A 33 -1.78 -6.73 3.24
CA GLY A 33 -3.20 -6.62 2.89
C GLY A 33 -3.90 -5.46 3.60
N LEU A 34 -5.23 -5.41 3.47
CA LEU A 34 -6.07 -4.51 4.26
C LEU A 34 -6.26 -5.10 5.67
N LEU A 35 -6.04 -4.30 6.70
CA LEU A 35 -6.39 -4.71 8.06
C LEU A 35 -7.91 -4.68 8.25
N ARG A 36 -8.40 -5.54 9.16
CA ARG A 36 -9.84 -5.71 9.42
C ARG A 36 -10.50 -4.40 9.84
N ASP A 37 -9.87 -3.70 10.78
CA ASP A 37 -10.30 -2.37 11.23
C ASP A 37 -9.42 -1.32 10.56
N ASN A 38 -10.04 -0.40 9.84
CA ASN A 38 -9.31 0.54 9.02
C ASN A 38 -9.77 1.99 9.24
N PRO A 39 -9.46 2.58 10.42
CA PRO A 39 -9.86 3.95 10.76
C PRO A 39 -9.34 5.00 9.78
N PHE A 40 -8.22 4.72 9.12
CA PHE A 40 -7.70 5.58 8.05
C PHE A 40 -8.65 5.62 6.85
N LEU A 41 -9.06 4.46 6.33
CA LEU A 41 -9.98 4.42 5.17
C LEU A 41 -11.36 4.94 5.52
N ASP A 42 -11.88 4.62 6.72
CA ASP A 42 -13.16 5.13 7.19
C ASP A 42 -13.15 6.66 7.33
N GLY A 43 -12.08 7.23 7.86
CA GLY A 43 -11.92 8.68 7.98
C GLY A 43 -11.69 9.37 6.62
N LEU A 44 -10.97 8.74 5.71
CA LEU A 44 -10.78 9.23 4.34
C LEU A 44 -12.11 9.24 3.57
N ALA A 45 -12.95 8.23 3.77
CA ALA A 45 -14.26 8.11 3.16
C ALA A 45 -15.29 9.17 3.64
N GLN A 46 -14.98 9.91 4.70
CA GLN A 46 -15.81 11.06 5.10
C GLN A 46 -15.62 12.29 4.18
N ARG A 47 -14.57 12.29 3.35
CA ARG A 47 -14.20 13.40 2.48
C ARG A 47 -14.16 13.04 0.99
N TYR A 48 -13.90 11.79 0.68
CA TYR A 48 -13.67 11.30 -0.68
C TYR A 48 -14.49 10.04 -0.95
N HIS A 49 -14.70 9.71 -2.22
CA HIS A 49 -15.18 8.39 -2.59
C HIS A 49 -13.98 7.44 -2.67
N VAL A 50 -13.82 6.61 -1.65
CA VAL A 50 -12.66 5.73 -1.47
C VAL A 50 -12.94 4.35 -2.02
N TYR A 51 -12.00 3.85 -2.80
CA TYR A 51 -11.95 2.48 -3.32
C TYR A 51 -10.65 1.84 -2.86
N ALA A 52 -10.72 0.80 -2.05
CA ALA A 52 -9.55 0.06 -1.59
C ALA A 52 -9.66 -1.41 -2.04
N PRO A 53 -9.16 -1.74 -3.25
CA PRO A 53 -9.17 -3.11 -3.74
C PRO A 53 -8.18 -3.98 -2.96
N GLU A 54 -8.58 -5.22 -2.67
CA GLU A 54 -7.66 -6.29 -2.31
C GLU A 54 -7.07 -6.89 -3.60
N TRP A 55 -5.74 -6.96 -3.67
CA TRP A 55 -5.06 -7.61 -4.77
C TRP A 55 -5.48 -9.09 -4.90
N PRO A 56 -5.47 -9.70 -6.11
CA PRO A 56 -5.59 -11.15 -6.25
C PRO A 56 -4.67 -11.88 -5.28
N GLY A 57 -5.18 -12.94 -4.63
CA GLY A 57 -4.46 -13.66 -3.58
C GLY A 57 -4.55 -13.08 -2.17
N TYR A 58 -5.23 -11.92 -2.01
CA TYR A 58 -5.56 -11.34 -0.70
C TYR A 58 -7.05 -11.48 -0.44
N GLY A 59 -7.41 -11.80 0.81
CA GLY A 59 -8.80 -12.03 1.18
C GLY A 59 -9.49 -13.04 0.27
N ASP A 60 -10.66 -12.66 -0.26
CA ASP A 60 -11.44 -13.48 -1.21
C ASP A 60 -11.21 -13.05 -2.68
N SER A 61 -10.19 -12.23 -2.95
CA SER A 61 -9.81 -11.87 -4.31
C SER A 61 -9.14 -13.02 -5.02
N ALA A 62 -9.49 -13.25 -6.28
CA ALA A 62 -9.06 -14.39 -7.10
C ALA A 62 -8.39 -13.94 -8.40
N GLY A 63 -7.66 -14.85 -9.05
CA GLY A 63 -6.91 -14.60 -10.27
C GLY A 63 -5.43 -14.26 -10.01
N ASP A 64 -4.92 -14.72 -8.87
CA ASP A 64 -3.53 -14.52 -8.47
C ASP A 64 -2.52 -15.20 -9.40
N GLU A 65 -2.93 -16.26 -10.07
CA GLU A 65 -2.13 -16.94 -11.11
C GLU A 65 -1.91 -16.08 -12.37
N LEU A 66 -2.74 -15.06 -12.57
CA LEU A 66 -2.65 -14.16 -13.72
C LEU A 66 -1.65 -13.00 -13.53
N LEU A 67 -1.12 -12.82 -12.32
CA LEU A 67 -0.17 -11.76 -12.00
C LEU A 67 1.20 -12.37 -11.65
N GLU A 68 2.21 -12.11 -12.48
CA GLU A 68 3.53 -12.72 -12.32
C GLU A 68 4.60 -11.71 -11.89
N ASP A 69 4.56 -10.49 -12.42
CA ASP A 69 5.59 -9.48 -12.20
C ASP A 69 5.01 -8.07 -11.94
N MET A 70 5.89 -7.08 -11.77
CA MET A 70 5.51 -5.70 -11.50
C MET A 70 4.68 -5.08 -12.61
N LEU A 71 4.91 -5.43 -13.87
CA LEU A 71 4.14 -4.90 -14.99
C LEU A 71 2.71 -5.42 -14.95
N ASP A 72 2.52 -6.70 -14.63
CA ASP A 72 1.18 -7.28 -14.44
C ASP A 72 0.43 -6.58 -13.31
N PHE A 73 1.08 -6.33 -12.16
CA PHE A 73 0.44 -5.62 -11.06
C PHE A 73 0.07 -4.18 -11.43
N ALA A 74 0.95 -3.46 -12.13
CA ALA A 74 0.68 -2.08 -12.52
C ALA A 74 -0.44 -1.98 -13.58
N LEU A 75 -0.46 -2.88 -14.56
CA LEU A 75 -1.54 -2.96 -15.56
C LEU A 75 -2.85 -3.40 -14.91
N HIS A 76 -2.81 -4.38 -14.02
CA HIS A 76 -3.98 -4.80 -13.27
C HIS A 76 -4.57 -3.68 -12.40
N GLY A 77 -3.72 -2.82 -11.82
CA GLY A 77 -4.19 -1.62 -11.12
C GLY A 77 -5.01 -0.71 -12.03
N TRP A 78 -4.61 -0.53 -13.28
CA TRP A 78 -5.38 0.22 -14.28
C TRP A 78 -6.64 -0.53 -14.72
N ASP A 79 -6.58 -1.85 -14.91
CA ASP A 79 -7.77 -2.65 -15.18
C ASP A 79 -8.82 -2.55 -14.07
N LEU A 80 -8.39 -2.42 -12.79
CA LEU A 80 -9.30 -2.15 -11.67
C LEU A 80 -9.91 -0.75 -11.75
N VAL A 81 -9.13 0.28 -12.08
CA VAL A 81 -9.64 1.64 -12.30
C VAL A 81 -10.71 1.66 -13.39
N ASP A 82 -10.48 0.95 -14.50
CA ASP A 82 -11.43 0.79 -15.60
C ASP A 82 -12.68 0.01 -15.17
N ALA A 83 -12.52 -1.11 -14.45
CA ALA A 83 -13.62 -1.94 -13.97
C ALA A 83 -14.54 -1.20 -12.97
N LEU A 84 -13.96 -0.26 -12.21
CA LEU A 84 -14.69 0.63 -11.30
C LEU A 84 -15.32 1.83 -12.02
N GLY A 85 -15.12 1.98 -13.34
CA GLY A 85 -15.65 3.09 -14.13
C GLY A 85 -15.07 4.46 -13.78
N LEU A 86 -13.84 4.50 -13.24
CA LEU A 86 -13.22 5.72 -12.76
C LEU A 86 -12.42 6.43 -13.86
N SER A 87 -12.52 7.75 -13.90
CA SER A 87 -11.75 8.60 -14.80
C SER A 87 -10.82 9.50 -14.00
N ARG A 88 -9.52 9.36 -14.20
CA ARG A 88 -8.47 10.12 -13.53
C ARG A 88 -8.63 10.20 -11.99
N PRO A 89 -8.81 9.05 -11.29
CA PRO A 89 -8.89 9.07 -9.84
C PRO A 89 -7.57 9.56 -9.22
N HIS A 90 -7.61 10.03 -7.99
CA HIS A 90 -6.39 10.12 -7.19
C HIS A 90 -5.94 8.71 -6.84
N LEU A 91 -4.63 8.46 -6.91
CA LEU A 91 -4.03 7.21 -6.46
C LEU A 91 -3.32 7.43 -5.15
N ALA A 92 -3.56 6.57 -4.20
CA ALA A 92 -2.85 6.50 -2.93
C ALA A 92 -2.33 5.09 -2.72
N GLY A 93 -1.14 4.94 -2.18
CA GLY A 93 -0.61 3.60 -1.90
C GLY A 93 0.34 3.59 -0.71
N HIS A 94 0.28 2.51 0.06
CA HIS A 94 1.15 2.28 1.19
C HIS A 94 2.15 1.17 0.88
N SER A 95 3.44 1.39 1.18
CA SER A 95 4.51 0.37 1.07
C SER A 95 4.56 -0.26 -0.34
N MET A 96 4.30 -1.57 -0.47
CA MET A 96 4.15 -2.28 -1.75
C MET A 96 3.11 -1.60 -2.66
N GLY A 97 1.95 -1.22 -2.11
CA GLY A 97 0.93 -0.50 -2.87
C GLY A 97 1.39 0.88 -3.36
N GLY A 98 2.25 1.55 -2.60
CA GLY A 98 2.90 2.79 -3.03
C GLY A 98 3.85 2.58 -4.21
N MET A 99 4.61 1.48 -4.20
CA MET A 99 5.45 1.10 -5.34
C MET A 99 4.60 0.83 -6.59
N ILE A 100 3.51 0.07 -6.45
CA ILE A 100 2.62 -0.24 -7.58
C ILE A 100 1.97 1.05 -8.11
N ALA A 101 1.45 1.92 -7.23
CA ALA A 101 0.85 3.19 -7.62
C ALA A 101 1.83 4.10 -8.38
N ALA A 102 3.10 4.12 -7.97
CA ALA A 102 4.14 4.86 -8.68
C ALA A 102 4.46 4.26 -10.05
N GLU A 103 4.51 2.92 -10.20
CA GLU A 103 4.66 2.26 -11.50
C GLU A 103 3.45 2.55 -12.42
N MET A 104 2.23 2.48 -11.90
CA MET A 104 1.01 2.87 -12.62
C MET A 104 1.12 4.30 -13.14
N ALA A 105 1.52 5.24 -12.28
CA ALA A 105 1.69 6.64 -12.64
C ALA A 105 2.80 6.86 -13.69
N CYS A 106 3.84 6.03 -13.69
CA CYS A 106 4.89 6.07 -14.72
C CYS A 106 4.40 5.50 -16.07
N LEU A 107 3.54 4.48 -16.05
CA LEU A 107 3.01 3.86 -17.28
C LEU A 107 1.97 4.78 -17.96
N ALA A 108 1.06 5.36 -17.19
CA ALA A 108 -0.03 6.19 -17.68
C ALA A 108 -0.09 7.54 -16.92
N PRO A 109 0.88 8.45 -17.15
CA PRO A 109 1.07 9.64 -16.32
C PRO A 109 -0.03 10.70 -16.45
N ARG A 110 -0.98 10.53 -17.37
CA ARG A 110 -2.11 11.45 -17.59
C ARG A 110 -3.45 10.89 -17.11
N ASP A 111 -3.48 9.63 -16.70
CA ASP A 111 -4.73 8.91 -16.38
C ASP A 111 -5.06 8.92 -14.88
N LEU A 112 -4.28 9.65 -14.10
CA LEU A 112 -4.54 9.90 -12.68
C LEU A 112 -4.67 11.40 -12.39
N GLY A 113 -5.29 11.71 -11.25
CA GLY A 113 -5.28 13.04 -10.66
C GLY A 113 -3.97 13.29 -9.91
N LYS A 114 -4.00 13.24 -8.58
CA LYS A 114 -2.82 13.37 -7.70
C LYS A 114 -2.36 12.00 -7.22
N LEU A 115 -1.10 11.91 -6.80
CA LEU A 115 -0.48 10.69 -6.29
C LEU A 115 -0.05 10.86 -4.83
N VAL A 116 -0.44 9.92 -3.96
CA VAL A 116 0.00 9.87 -2.56
C VAL A 116 0.78 8.58 -2.30
N LEU A 117 1.98 8.71 -1.79
CA LEU A 117 2.90 7.61 -1.50
C LEU A 117 3.22 7.57 0.00
N ALA A 118 2.67 6.61 0.73
CA ALA A 118 2.90 6.43 2.15
C ALA A 118 3.98 5.35 2.37
N SER A 119 5.16 5.72 2.86
CA SER A 119 6.33 4.83 3.04
C SER A 119 6.52 3.85 1.88
N PRO A 120 6.58 4.32 0.61
CA PRO A 120 6.58 3.44 -0.55
C PRO A 120 7.84 2.59 -0.64
N ALA A 121 7.69 1.31 -1.03
CA ALA A 121 8.78 0.45 -1.48
C ALA A 121 9.23 0.84 -2.91
N GLY A 122 10.20 0.13 -3.49
CA GLY A 122 10.58 0.23 -4.91
C GLY A 122 11.89 0.96 -5.20
N LEU A 123 12.48 1.64 -4.22
CA LEU A 123 13.83 2.19 -4.30
C LEU A 123 14.80 1.36 -3.45
N TRP A 124 16.09 1.55 -3.71
CA TRP A 124 17.16 0.91 -2.96
C TRP A 124 18.30 1.91 -2.68
N LEU A 125 18.74 1.94 -1.43
CA LEU A 125 19.91 2.68 -0.96
C LEU A 125 20.89 1.68 -0.35
N ASP A 126 22.10 1.59 -0.87
CA ASP A 126 23.11 0.65 -0.40
C ASP A 126 23.54 0.97 1.05
N GLU A 127 23.45 2.24 1.45
CA GLU A 127 23.74 2.71 2.81
C GLU A 127 22.63 2.35 3.82
N HIS A 128 21.45 2.02 3.33
CA HIS A 128 20.27 1.72 4.14
C HIS A 128 19.52 0.50 3.55
N PRO A 129 20.10 -0.70 3.58
CA PRO A 129 19.48 -1.89 3.01
C PRO A 129 18.16 -2.20 3.71
N ILE A 130 17.12 -2.51 2.93
CA ILE A 130 15.79 -2.90 3.46
C ILE A 130 15.89 -4.33 3.99
N PRO A 131 15.48 -4.60 5.24
CA PRO A 131 15.44 -5.95 5.81
C PRO A 131 14.58 -6.90 4.96
N ASP A 132 15.02 -8.15 4.85
CA ASP A 132 14.26 -9.18 4.16
C ASP A 132 13.09 -9.66 5.01
N ILE A 133 11.89 -9.11 4.75
CA ILE A 133 10.67 -9.45 5.48
C ILE A 133 10.24 -10.92 5.32
N PHE A 134 10.73 -11.62 4.29
CA PHE A 134 10.41 -13.04 4.06
C PHE A 134 11.24 -13.97 4.93
N ALA A 135 12.36 -13.49 5.48
CA ALA A 135 13.23 -14.21 6.40
C ALA A 135 12.90 -13.96 7.89
N LEU A 136 11.92 -13.07 8.18
CA LEU A 136 11.61 -12.66 9.55
C LEU A 136 10.47 -13.48 10.16
N LEU A 137 10.57 -13.68 11.47
CA LEU A 137 9.47 -14.25 12.26
C LEU A 137 8.41 -13.18 12.56
N PRO A 138 7.13 -13.57 12.76
CA PRO A 138 6.03 -12.61 12.96
C PRO A 138 6.27 -11.55 14.03
N TYR A 139 6.88 -11.90 15.16
CA TYR A 139 7.18 -10.93 16.23
C TYR A 139 8.26 -9.90 15.82
N GLN A 140 9.23 -10.30 14.98
CA GLN A 140 10.24 -9.39 14.45
C GLN A 140 9.65 -8.38 13.47
N LEU A 141 8.60 -8.77 12.74
CA LEU A 141 7.87 -7.85 11.87
C LEU A 141 7.22 -6.71 12.66
N ALA A 142 6.59 -6.99 13.80
CA ALA A 142 5.98 -5.95 14.63
C ALA A 142 7.00 -4.90 15.08
N GLU A 143 8.23 -5.31 15.43
CA GLU A 143 9.31 -4.43 15.82
C GLU A 143 9.78 -3.49 14.71
N LEU A 144 9.75 -3.96 13.46
CA LEU A 144 10.14 -3.16 12.29
C LEU A 144 9.01 -2.25 11.79
N LEU A 145 7.78 -2.75 11.84
CA LEU A 145 6.64 -2.11 11.19
C LEU A 145 5.98 -1.03 12.05
N PHE A 146 6.02 -1.15 13.39
CA PHE A 146 5.27 -0.28 14.29
C PHE A 146 6.16 0.52 15.24
N HIS A 147 5.72 1.73 15.55
CA HIS A 147 6.33 2.57 16.59
C HIS A 147 6.15 1.91 17.98
N ASP A 148 4.94 1.39 18.23
CA ASP A 148 4.60 0.53 19.38
C ASP A 148 4.43 -0.93 18.91
N PRO A 149 5.45 -1.79 19.08
CA PRO A 149 5.38 -3.19 18.63
C PRO A 149 4.29 -4.02 19.32
N ALA A 150 3.95 -3.72 20.57
CA ALA A 150 2.92 -4.48 21.30
C ALA A 150 1.52 -4.22 20.69
N ARG A 151 1.20 -2.95 20.42
CA ARG A 151 0.00 -2.56 19.69
C ARG A 151 0.02 -3.14 18.26
N GLY A 152 1.19 -3.11 17.63
CA GLY A 152 1.39 -3.66 16.27
C GLY A 152 1.10 -5.15 16.20
N GLN A 153 1.55 -5.93 17.19
CA GLN A 153 1.28 -7.36 17.25
C GLN A 153 -0.24 -7.65 17.30
N ALA A 154 -0.99 -6.90 18.10
CA ALA A 154 -2.45 -7.03 18.19
C ALA A 154 -3.14 -6.70 16.85
N LEU A 155 -2.68 -5.66 16.15
CA LEU A 155 -3.19 -5.29 14.83
C LEU A 155 -2.89 -6.37 13.77
N LEU A 156 -1.68 -6.91 13.76
CA LEU A 156 -1.27 -7.95 12.80
C LEU A 156 -2.05 -9.25 12.96
N THR A 157 -2.38 -9.63 14.20
CA THR A 157 -3.19 -10.83 14.48
C THR A 157 -4.68 -10.60 14.28
N GLY A 158 -5.13 -9.33 14.14
CA GLY A 158 -6.55 -8.97 14.06
C GLY A 158 -7.33 -9.36 15.32
N GLY A 159 -6.64 -9.44 16.48
CA GLY A 159 -7.21 -9.87 17.75
C GLY A 159 -7.50 -11.39 17.84
N ALA A 160 -7.02 -12.20 16.89
CA ALA A 160 -7.18 -13.63 16.93
C ALA A 160 -6.45 -14.26 18.14
N ASP A 161 -7.10 -15.17 18.81
CA ASP A 161 -6.46 -15.99 19.85
C ASP A 161 -5.60 -17.08 19.19
N LEU A 162 -4.31 -16.81 19.08
CA LEU A 162 -3.36 -17.74 18.47
C LEU A 162 -3.01 -18.95 19.37
N SER A 163 -3.60 -19.07 20.55
CA SER A 163 -3.55 -20.30 21.34
C SER A 163 -4.59 -21.34 20.86
N ASP A 164 -5.63 -20.90 20.15
CA ASP A 164 -6.54 -21.78 19.43
C ASP A 164 -5.90 -22.29 18.13
N LEU A 165 -5.92 -23.61 17.93
CA LEU A 165 -5.22 -24.25 16.80
C LEU A 165 -5.80 -23.88 15.44
N GLU A 166 -7.12 -23.74 15.33
CA GLU A 166 -7.76 -23.40 14.05
C GLU A 166 -7.54 -21.91 13.72
N ALA A 167 -7.64 -21.01 14.70
CA ALA A 167 -7.30 -19.61 14.52
C ALA A 167 -5.84 -19.41 14.13
N LEU A 168 -4.90 -20.14 14.76
CA LEU A 168 -3.48 -20.14 14.41
C LEU A 168 -3.25 -20.63 12.97
N LYS A 169 -3.89 -21.70 12.58
CA LYS A 169 -3.80 -22.27 11.24
C LYS A 169 -4.32 -21.28 10.17
N GLU A 170 -5.50 -20.71 10.38
CA GLU A 170 -6.07 -19.71 9.47
C GLU A 170 -5.16 -18.48 9.35
N PHE A 171 -4.68 -17.96 10.47
CA PHE A 171 -3.73 -16.85 10.51
C PHE A 171 -2.45 -17.17 9.71
N TYR A 172 -1.87 -18.34 9.95
CA TYR A 172 -0.63 -18.76 9.29
C TYR A 172 -0.83 -18.94 7.79
N LEU A 173 -1.85 -19.69 7.35
CA LEU A 173 -2.13 -19.91 5.93
C LEU A 173 -2.44 -18.60 5.20
N GLY A 174 -3.26 -17.72 5.80
CA GLY A 174 -3.55 -16.42 5.26
C GLY A 174 -2.31 -15.53 5.14
N SER A 175 -1.41 -15.58 6.12
CA SER A 175 -0.15 -14.83 6.10
C SER A 175 0.79 -15.34 5.01
N GLN A 176 0.93 -16.66 4.85
CA GLN A 176 1.76 -17.25 3.80
C GLN A 176 1.24 -16.92 2.41
N ARG A 177 -0.07 -16.97 2.19
CA ARG A 177 -0.68 -16.59 0.90
C ARG A 177 -0.39 -15.13 0.55
N ARG A 178 -0.54 -14.20 1.51
CA ARG A 178 -0.21 -12.77 1.31
C ARG A 178 1.27 -12.56 1.00
N LEU A 179 2.15 -13.21 1.74
CA LEU A 179 3.60 -13.13 1.50
C LEU A 179 3.99 -13.73 0.14
N ALA A 180 3.39 -14.83 -0.27
CA ALA A 180 3.64 -15.42 -1.58
C ALA A 180 3.29 -14.44 -2.72
N MET A 181 2.15 -13.74 -2.61
CA MET A 181 1.78 -12.71 -3.59
C MET A 181 2.72 -11.51 -3.56
N ALA A 182 3.04 -11.00 -2.37
CA ALA A 182 4.01 -9.92 -2.22
C ALA A 182 5.38 -10.31 -2.76
N GLY A 183 5.78 -11.57 -2.60
CA GLY A 183 7.03 -12.14 -3.08
C GLY A 183 7.21 -12.03 -4.58
N LYS A 184 6.15 -12.12 -5.38
CA LYS A 184 6.22 -11.97 -6.84
C LYS A 184 6.87 -10.65 -7.28
N ILE A 185 6.70 -9.59 -6.49
CA ILE A 185 7.19 -8.24 -6.83
C ILE A 185 8.18 -7.64 -5.82
N LEU A 186 8.25 -8.19 -4.61
CA LEU A 186 9.20 -7.72 -3.59
C LEU A 186 10.42 -8.62 -3.43
N PHE A 187 10.33 -9.91 -3.80
CA PHE A 187 11.45 -10.84 -3.63
C PHE A 187 12.18 -11.14 -4.96
N PRO A 188 13.50 -11.26 -4.96
CA PRO A 188 14.43 -10.81 -3.91
C PRO A 188 14.30 -9.29 -3.72
N ILE A 189 14.68 -8.76 -2.54
CA ILE A 189 14.52 -7.33 -2.22
C ILE A 189 15.70 -6.50 -2.76
N PRO A 190 16.04 -6.45 -4.01
CA PRO A 190 16.93 -5.48 -4.58
C PRO A 190 16.16 -4.42 -5.33
N ASN A 191 16.89 -3.46 -5.77
CA ASN A 191 16.41 -2.35 -6.59
C ASN A 191 15.61 -2.83 -7.82
N ARG A 192 14.28 -2.67 -7.78
CA ARG A 192 13.36 -2.96 -8.91
C ARG A 192 13.48 -1.95 -10.05
N ARG A 193 14.45 -1.03 -9.96
CA ARG A 193 14.76 -0.02 -10.97
C ARG A 193 13.63 0.96 -11.25
N LEU A 194 12.66 1.11 -10.33
CA LEU A 194 11.61 2.13 -10.42
C LEU A 194 12.23 3.53 -10.56
N SER A 195 13.38 3.78 -9.93
CA SER A 195 14.14 5.02 -10.08
C SER A 195 14.43 5.42 -11.54
N LYS A 196 14.51 4.44 -12.47
CA LYS A 196 14.72 4.70 -13.90
C LYS A 196 13.45 5.15 -14.63
N ARG A 197 12.28 5.02 -14.01
CA ARG A 197 10.97 5.35 -14.61
C ARG A 197 10.32 6.59 -14.00
N LEU A 198 10.69 6.98 -12.78
CA LEU A 198 10.07 8.10 -12.06
C LEU A 198 10.13 9.44 -12.80
N TYR A 199 11.07 9.63 -13.73
CA TYR A 199 11.11 10.82 -14.59
C TYR A 199 9.85 11.00 -15.45
N ARG A 200 9.06 9.93 -15.65
CA ARG A 200 7.79 9.96 -16.39
C ARG A 200 6.62 10.46 -15.58
N LEU A 201 6.76 10.47 -14.25
CA LEU A 201 5.68 10.84 -13.33
C LEU A 201 5.39 12.34 -13.47
N ALA A 202 4.19 12.67 -13.91
CA ALA A 202 3.75 14.05 -14.17
C ALA A 202 2.72 14.55 -13.14
N ALA A 203 2.11 13.64 -12.38
CA ALA A 203 1.10 13.98 -11.38
C ALA A 203 1.73 14.72 -10.19
N GLU A 204 1.00 15.69 -9.64
CA GLU A 204 1.34 16.23 -8.32
C GLU A 204 1.45 15.10 -7.31
N THR A 205 2.56 15.07 -6.56
CA THR A 205 2.89 13.93 -5.71
C THR A 205 3.14 14.36 -4.28
N LEU A 206 2.48 13.68 -3.33
CA LEU A 206 2.74 13.76 -1.90
C LEU A 206 3.41 12.46 -1.44
N ILE A 207 4.50 12.59 -0.71
CA ILE A 207 5.21 11.49 -0.06
C ILE A 207 5.04 11.68 1.44
N VAL A 208 4.48 10.67 2.13
CA VAL A 208 4.30 10.71 3.59
C VAL A 208 5.12 9.59 4.21
N TRP A 209 5.84 9.88 5.29
CA TRP A 209 6.71 8.91 5.96
C TRP A 209 6.53 8.94 7.46
N GLY A 210 6.65 7.77 8.12
CA GLY A 210 6.75 7.70 9.56
C GLY A 210 8.18 7.98 10.03
N ALA A 211 8.37 8.89 11.00
CA ALA A 211 9.69 9.26 11.52
C ALA A 211 10.44 8.07 12.16
N ALA A 212 9.70 7.10 12.68
CA ALA A 212 10.22 5.90 13.33
C ALA A 212 10.19 4.64 12.44
N ASP A 213 10.05 4.78 11.11
CA ASP A 213 10.05 3.64 10.18
C ASP A 213 11.41 2.93 10.21
N ARG A 214 11.40 1.67 10.67
CA ARG A 214 12.58 0.81 10.79
C ARG A 214 12.67 -0.21 9.67
N LEU A 215 11.61 -0.39 8.87
CA LEU A 215 11.64 -1.26 7.70
C LEU A 215 12.21 -0.53 6.48
N ILE A 216 11.61 0.60 6.11
CA ILE A 216 12.09 1.47 5.04
C ILE A 216 12.38 2.83 5.68
N VAL A 217 13.60 3.04 6.09
CA VAL A 217 13.97 4.20 6.92
C VAL A 217 13.66 5.54 6.25
N PRO A 218 13.43 6.64 7.00
CA PRO A 218 13.04 7.94 6.44
C PRO A 218 14.03 8.56 5.44
N ALA A 219 15.28 8.09 5.41
CA ALA A 219 16.27 8.47 4.40
C ALA A 219 15.77 8.24 2.95
N TYR A 220 14.93 7.24 2.75
CA TYR A 220 14.30 6.97 1.46
C TYR A 220 13.36 8.10 1.00
N ALA A 221 12.70 8.83 1.91
CA ALA A 221 11.83 9.96 1.54
C ALA A 221 12.59 11.05 0.78
N ALA A 222 13.81 11.36 1.20
CA ALA A 222 14.68 12.30 0.49
C ALA A 222 15.06 11.78 -0.91
N ARG A 223 15.29 10.47 -1.05
CA ARG A 223 15.58 9.85 -2.35
C ARG A 223 14.38 9.89 -3.30
N TRP A 224 13.19 9.60 -2.80
CA TRP A 224 11.96 9.75 -3.58
C TRP A 224 11.75 11.19 -4.04
N LYS A 225 11.90 12.18 -3.15
CA LYS A 225 11.80 13.60 -3.48
C LYS A 225 12.79 14.00 -4.57
N ALA A 226 14.03 13.53 -4.50
CA ALA A 226 15.05 13.84 -5.50
C ALA A 226 14.74 13.27 -6.89
N LEU A 227 13.97 12.18 -6.96
CA LEU A 227 13.59 11.51 -8.21
C LEU A 227 12.25 12.00 -8.77
N ILE A 228 11.43 12.69 -7.98
CA ILE A 228 10.15 13.27 -8.38
C ILE A 228 10.19 14.78 -8.14
N PRO A 229 10.65 15.58 -9.11
CA PRO A 229 10.72 17.04 -8.97
C PRO A 229 9.34 17.62 -8.63
N GLY A 230 9.31 18.47 -7.61
CA GLY A 230 8.06 19.08 -7.12
C GLY A 230 7.26 18.24 -6.12
N ALA A 231 7.68 17.01 -5.79
CA ALA A 231 7.02 16.23 -4.75
C ALA A 231 7.09 16.93 -3.38
N ARG A 232 5.94 17.00 -2.72
CA ARG A 232 5.84 17.42 -1.31
C ARG A 232 6.20 16.22 -0.44
N VAL A 233 6.94 16.44 0.65
CA VAL A 233 7.30 15.40 1.62
C VAL A 233 6.83 15.84 2.99
N GLU A 234 6.14 14.94 3.68
CA GLU A 234 5.69 15.10 5.06
C GLU A 234 6.19 13.91 5.88
N VAL A 235 6.76 14.20 7.04
CA VAL A 235 7.22 13.17 7.99
C VAL A 235 6.39 13.26 9.26
N LEU A 236 5.78 12.15 9.67
CA LEU A 236 4.90 12.10 10.82
C LEU A 236 5.63 11.53 12.04
N ASP A 237 5.72 12.33 13.09
CA ASP A 237 6.23 11.89 14.38
C ASP A 237 5.28 10.87 15.03
N GLY A 238 5.83 9.94 15.82
CA GLY A 238 5.05 8.91 16.50
C GLY A 238 4.44 7.85 15.58
N ALA A 239 4.91 7.78 14.34
CA ALA A 239 4.54 6.74 13.38
C ALA A 239 5.79 6.03 12.85
N ALA A 240 5.66 4.73 12.57
CA ALA A 240 6.64 3.93 11.86
C ALA A 240 6.15 3.56 10.45
N HIS A 241 6.44 2.35 9.97
CA HIS A 241 6.05 1.92 8.63
C HIS A 241 4.54 1.86 8.43
N MET A 242 3.80 1.48 9.48
CA MET A 242 2.33 1.33 9.42
C MET A 242 1.58 2.64 9.75
N LEU A 243 2.12 3.78 9.31
CA LEU A 243 1.60 5.12 9.60
C LEU A 243 0.09 5.31 9.35
N PRO A 244 -0.58 4.68 8.34
CA PRO A 244 -2.03 4.85 8.17
C PRO A 244 -2.85 4.30 9.36
N TRP A 245 -2.32 3.34 10.09
CA TRP A 245 -2.99 2.73 11.24
C TRP A 245 -2.48 3.25 12.58
N GLU A 246 -1.29 3.82 12.61
CA GLU A 246 -0.68 4.38 13.82
C GLU A 246 -1.13 5.82 14.07
N GLN A 247 -1.25 6.61 12.99
CA GLN A 247 -1.60 8.04 13.05
C GLN A 247 -2.68 8.39 11.99
N PRO A 248 -3.86 7.70 12.02
CA PRO A 248 -4.88 7.86 10.97
C PRO A 248 -5.36 9.30 10.81
N GLU A 249 -5.60 10.03 11.90
CA GLU A 249 -6.07 11.41 11.83
C GLU A 249 -4.99 12.35 11.27
N ALA A 250 -3.72 12.12 11.60
CA ALA A 250 -2.63 12.94 11.11
C ALA A 250 -2.43 12.76 9.59
N ILE A 251 -2.40 11.52 9.12
CA ILE A 251 -2.23 11.26 7.70
C ILE A 251 -3.47 11.73 6.90
N ILE A 252 -4.70 11.57 7.41
CA ILE A 252 -5.91 12.08 6.77
C ILE A 252 -5.86 13.60 6.60
N ARG A 253 -5.42 14.35 7.64
CA ARG A 253 -5.25 15.81 7.51
C ARG A 253 -4.25 16.19 6.41
N VAL A 254 -3.10 15.53 6.39
CA VAL A 254 -2.05 15.77 5.37
C VAL A 254 -2.56 15.45 3.97
N LEU A 255 -3.30 14.35 3.80
CA LEU A 255 -3.90 13.99 2.53
C LEU A 255 -4.98 15.00 2.10
N ALA A 256 -5.85 15.41 3.02
CA ALA A 256 -6.92 16.36 2.73
C ALA A 256 -6.37 17.75 2.32
N ASP A 257 -5.32 18.21 2.97
CA ASP A 257 -4.63 19.45 2.61
C ASP A 257 -3.97 19.38 1.21
N PHE A 258 -3.55 18.20 0.81
CA PHE A 258 -2.94 18.00 -0.50
C PHE A 258 -3.95 17.71 -1.61
N LEU A 259 -4.94 16.87 -1.35
CA LEU A 259 -5.92 16.44 -2.37
C LEU A 259 -6.97 17.54 -2.67
N GLY A 260 -7.36 18.31 -1.67
CA GLY A 260 -8.35 19.39 -1.77
C GLY A 260 -9.74 19.00 -1.33
#